data_361dd7328d7b88f6b8dba583b9d3cbf1
#
_entry.id   361dd7328d7b88f6b8dba583b9d3cbf1
#
_cell.length_a   1.000
_cell.length_b   1.000
_cell.length_c   1.000
_cell.angle_alpha   90.00
_cell.angle_beta   90.00
_cell.angle_gamma   90.00
#
_symmetry.space_group_name_H-M   'P 1'
#
loop_
_entity.id
_entity.type
_entity.pdbx_description
1 polymer ?
#
loop_
_entity_poly.entity_id
_entity_poly.type
_entity_poly.pdbx_seq_one_letter_code
_entity_poly.pdbx_strand_id
1 'polypeptide(L)'
;VKELGADYVFNYKKQNISKEILKLTNNQGVDIVLDNIGGDVIEKIIPAVCHYGKVITLLQPNNKINWALARFRNINLCFEVMLSPLLFNIKHKQLKQTKILENCSKLIDKGDLRIHIDASMPLEYVAKAHEKIQKGNTMGKIVLEIK
;
A
#
# COMPACT_ATOMS: atom_id res chain seq x y z
N VAL A 1 -3.79 -12.61 5.04
CA VAL A 1 -3.80 -11.25 5.64
C VAL A 1 -4.25 -11.31 7.09
N LYS A 2 -5.30 -12.10 7.45
CA LYS A 2 -5.70 -12.30 8.86
C LYS A 2 -4.58 -12.86 9.71
N GLU A 3 -3.83 -13.84 9.22
CA GLU A 3 -2.65 -14.42 9.90
C GLU A 3 -1.52 -13.40 10.14
N LEU A 4 -1.55 -12.29 9.42
CA LEU A 4 -0.62 -11.17 9.57
C LEU A 4 -1.15 -10.06 10.49
N GLY A 5 -2.27 -10.30 11.17
CA GLY A 5 -2.82 -9.38 12.18
C GLY A 5 -3.96 -8.47 11.71
N ALA A 6 -4.53 -8.68 10.52
CA ALA A 6 -5.70 -7.91 10.11
C ALA A 6 -6.96 -8.39 10.82
N ASP A 7 -7.67 -7.50 11.52
CA ASP A 7 -8.93 -7.79 12.19
C ASP A 7 -10.04 -8.14 11.20
N TYR A 8 -10.13 -7.38 10.09
CA TYR A 8 -11.12 -7.55 9.04
C TYR A 8 -10.47 -7.63 7.67
N VAL A 9 -11.02 -8.48 6.81
CA VAL A 9 -10.56 -8.66 5.43
C VAL A 9 -11.78 -8.67 4.50
N PHE A 10 -11.72 -7.87 3.45
CA PHE A 10 -12.79 -7.74 2.47
C PHE A 10 -12.34 -8.16 1.08
N ASN A 11 -13.23 -8.81 0.35
CA ASN A 11 -13.01 -9.11 -1.05
C ASN A 11 -13.58 -7.98 -1.91
N TYR A 12 -12.70 -7.12 -2.43
CA TYR A 12 -13.10 -5.97 -3.26
C TYR A 12 -13.80 -6.34 -4.57
N LYS A 13 -13.66 -7.59 -5.04
CA LYS A 13 -14.39 -8.08 -6.23
C LYS A 13 -15.85 -8.42 -5.93
N LYS A 14 -16.20 -8.65 -4.67
CA LYS A 14 -17.52 -9.09 -4.23
C LYS A 14 -18.23 -8.10 -3.30
N GLN A 15 -17.51 -7.16 -2.72
CA GLN A 15 -18.02 -6.28 -1.66
C GLN A 15 -17.69 -4.82 -1.99
N ASN A 16 -18.58 -3.93 -1.58
CA ASN A 16 -18.30 -2.51 -1.57
C ASN A 16 -17.56 -2.17 -0.27
N ILE A 17 -16.24 -1.98 -0.39
CA ILE A 17 -15.34 -1.80 0.75
C ILE A 17 -15.76 -0.63 1.64
N SER A 18 -16.12 0.52 1.05
CA SER A 18 -16.56 1.69 1.83
C SER A 18 -17.81 1.41 2.66
N LYS A 19 -18.79 0.69 2.10
CA LYS A 19 -19.98 0.31 2.84
C LYS A 19 -19.67 -0.65 3.99
N GLU A 20 -18.80 -1.62 3.77
CA GLU A 20 -18.40 -2.57 4.82
C GLU A 20 -17.65 -1.88 5.95
N ILE A 21 -16.72 -0.96 5.61
CA ILE A 21 -16.02 -0.15 6.61
C ILE A 21 -17.00 0.71 7.42
N LEU A 22 -17.93 1.39 6.78
CA LEU A 22 -18.91 2.21 7.48
C LEU A 22 -19.80 1.40 8.44
N LYS A 23 -20.18 0.18 8.07
CA LYS A 23 -20.91 -0.74 8.98
C LYS A 23 -20.08 -1.06 10.23
N LEU A 24 -18.78 -1.38 10.06
CA LEU A 24 -17.89 -1.72 11.18
C LEU A 24 -17.60 -0.53 12.10
N THR A 25 -17.62 0.68 11.57
CA THR A 25 -17.27 1.89 12.29
C THR A 25 -18.48 2.71 12.73
N ASN A 26 -19.69 2.14 12.76
CA ASN A 26 -20.92 2.85 13.09
C ASN A 26 -21.08 4.16 12.29
N ASN A 27 -20.79 4.11 10.99
CA ASN A 27 -20.80 5.22 10.03
C ASN A 27 -19.77 6.35 10.30
N GLN A 28 -18.83 6.16 11.22
CA GLN A 28 -17.80 7.15 11.50
C GLN A 28 -16.69 7.15 10.43
N GLY A 29 -16.39 6.00 9.86
CA GLY A 29 -15.28 5.80 8.94
C GLY A 29 -13.96 5.53 9.66
N VAL A 30 -12.87 5.40 8.89
CA VAL A 30 -11.52 5.14 9.40
C VAL A 30 -10.69 6.41 9.46
N ASP A 31 -9.78 6.49 10.43
CA ASP A 31 -8.89 7.64 10.61
C ASP A 31 -7.78 7.69 9.56
N ILE A 32 -7.28 6.53 9.15
CA ILE A 32 -6.15 6.41 8.21
C ILE A 32 -6.45 5.39 7.13
N VAL A 33 -6.17 5.77 5.89
CA VAL A 33 -6.15 4.88 4.72
C VAL A 33 -4.74 4.88 4.14
N LEU A 34 -4.18 3.68 3.95
CA LEU A 34 -2.97 3.48 3.14
C LEU A 34 -3.39 2.88 1.79
N ASP A 35 -3.23 3.65 0.73
CA ASP A 35 -3.57 3.25 -0.63
C ASP A 35 -2.32 2.83 -1.41
N ASN A 36 -2.26 1.55 -1.77
CA ASN A 36 -1.20 0.94 -2.56
C ASN A 36 -1.63 0.66 -4.02
N ILE A 37 -2.77 1.20 -4.46
CA ILE A 37 -3.38 0.87 -5.76
C ILE A 37 -3.44 2.11 -6.66
N GLY A 38 -3.80 3.27 -6.12
CA GLY A 38 -3.95 4.50 -6.89
C GLY A 38 -5.18 4.49 -7.82
N GLY A 39 -5.10 5.28 -8.90
CA GLY A 39 -6.19 5.38 -9.87
C GLY A 39 -7.50 5.83 -9.24
N ASP A 40 -8.60 5.12 -9.54
CA ASP A 40 -9.95 5.45 -9.06
C ASP A 40 -10.26 4.91 -7.64
N VAL A 41 -9.32 4.18 -7.03
CA VAL A 41 -9.58 3.54 -5.72
C VAL A 41 -9.75 4.58 -4.64
N ILE A 42 -9.02 5.69 -4.70
CA ILE A 42 -9.13 6.78 -3.73
C ILE A 42 -10.56 7.35 -3.72
N GLU A 43 -11.15 7.62 -4.88
CA GLU A 43 -12.52 8.13 -4.96
C GLU A 43 -13.53 7.19 -4.31
N LYS A 44 -13.33 5.89 -4.51
CA LYS A 44 -14.21 4.85 -3.95
C LYS A 44 -14.06 4.71 -2.43
N ILE A 45 -12.89 5.03 -1.86
CA ILE A 45 -12.62 4.88 -0.43
C ILE A 45 -12.90 6.16 0.39
N ILE A 46 -12.84 7.35 -0.21
CA ILE A 46 -13.15 8.63 0.45
C ILE A 46 -14.44 8.58 1.30
N PRO A 47 -15.55 7.95 0.86
CA PRO A 47 -16.76 7.87 1.67
C PRO A 47 -16.59 7.15 3.01
N ALA A 48 -15.58 6.29 3.12
CA ALA A 48 -15.28 5.54 4.34
C ALA A 48 -14.21 6.19 5.23
N VAL A 49 -13.68 7.35 4.85
CA VAL A 49 -12.72 8.09 5.66
C VAL A 49 -13.45 9.04 6.60
N CYS A 50 -13.08 9.09 7.86
CA CYS A 50 -13.69 9.98 8.84
C CYS A 50 -13.38 11.47 8.58
N HIS A 51 -14.07 12.37 9.27
CA HIS A 51 -13.71 13.80 9.27
C HIS A 51 -12.29 13.98 9.83
N TYR A 52 -11.49 14.83 9.15
CA TYR A 52 -10.06 15.06 9.47
C TYR A 52 -9.18 13.82 9.33
N GLY A 53 -9.69 12.74 8.72
CA GLY A 53 -8.93 11.53 8.46
C GLY A 53 -7.80 11.76 7.44
N LYS A 54 -6.97 10.76 7.25
CA LYS A 54 -5.79 10.84 6.40
C LYS A 54 -5.80 9.73 5.35
N VAL A 55 -5.56 10.10 4.10
CA VAL A 55 -5.30 9.16 3.00
C VAL A 55 -3.85 9.31 2.57
N ILE A 56 -3.09 8.22 2.66
CA ILE A 56 -1.71 8.15 2.20
C ILE A 56 -1.69 7.29 0.96
N THR A 57 -1.28 7.84 -0.18
CA THR A 57 -1.21 7.09 -1.44
C THR A 57 0.22 6.97 -1.93
N LEU A 58 0.59 5.76 -2.36
CA LEU A 58 1.90 5.45 -2.92
C LEU A 58 1.91 5.56 -4.46
N LEU A 59 0.73 5.51 -5.08
CA LEU A 59 0.58 5.54 -6.53
C LEU A 59 -0.27 6.75 -6.97
N GLN A 60 -0.13 7.11 -8.23
CA GLN A 60 -0.81 8.26 -8.81
C GLN A 60 -2.34 8.06 -8.79
N PRO A 61 -3.10 8.94 -8.13
CA PRO A 61 -4.56 8.99 -8.27
C PRO A 61 -4.98 9.37 -9.68
N ASN A 62 -6.20 8.98 -10.08
CA ASN A 62 -6.78 9.45 -11.32
C ASN A 62 -6.96 10.99 -11.27
N ASN A 63 -6.67 11.66 -12.38
CA ASN A 63 -6.81 13.12 -12.48
C ASN A 63 -8.27 13.61 -12.54
N LYS A 64 -9.24 12.70 -12.68
CA LYS A 64 -10.68 13.00 -12.75
C LYS A 64 -11.43 12.78 -11.43
N ILE A 65 -10.72 12.52 -10.32
CA ILE A 65 -11.34 12.29 -9.00
C ILE A 65 -12.15 13.49 -8.56
N ASN A 66 -13.37 13.23 -8.09
CA ASN A 66 -14.19 14.24 -7.43
C ASN A 66 -13.78 14.40 -5.96
N TRP A 67 -13.07 15.46 -5.68
CA TRP A 67 -12.54 15.76 -4.34
C TRP A 67 -13.55 16.45 -3.39
N ALA A 68 -14.79 16.72 -3.85
CA ALA A 68 -15.75 17.50 -3.07
C ALA A 68 -15.97 16.91 -1.67
N LEU A 69 -16.22 15.61 -1.56
CA LEU A 69 -16.44 14.94 -0.26
C LEU A 69 -15.20 14.98 0.62
N ALA A 70 -14.02 14.76 0.06
CA ALA A 70 -12.76 14.84 0.79
C ALA A 70 -12.55 16.25 1.38
N ARG A 71 -12.84 17.28 0.58
CA ARG A 71 -12.80 18.70 1.01
C ARG A 71 -13.79 18.96 2.14
N PHE A 72 -15.05 18.56 2.01
CA PHE A 72 -16.06 18.77 3.05
C PHE A 72 -15.74 18.09 4.36
N ARG A 73 -15.02 16.98 4.31
CA ARG A 73 -14.58 16.23 5.50
C ARG A 73 -13.22 16.67 6.04
N ASN A 74 -12.56 17.66 5.42
CA ASN A 74 -11.20 18.09 5.77
C ASN A 74 -10.20 16.91 5.77
N ILE A 75 -10.32 16.01 4.79
CA ILE A 75 -9.41 14.84 4.67
C ILE A 75 -8.03 15.34 4.25
N ASN A 76 -7.01 14.84 4.94
CA ASN A 76 -5.61 15.09 4.59
C ASN A 76 -5.15 14.08 3.54
N LEU A 77 -4.77 14.54 2.36
CA LEU A 77 -4.18 13.71 1.32
C LEU A 77 -2.65 13.84 1.36
N CYS A 78 -1.98 12.71 1.53
CA CYS A 78 -0.53 12.61 1.56
C CYS A 78 -0.04 11.76 0.38
N PHE A 79 0.88 12.29 -0.40
CA PHE A 79 1.58 11.52 -1.44
C PHE A 79 2.92 11.03 -0.89
N GLU A 80 3.21 9.75 -1.09
CA GLU A 80 4.50 9.18 -0.77
C GLU A 80 5.11 8.52 -2.01
N VAL A 81 6.15 9.12 -2.55
CA VAL A 81 6.90 8.62 -3.70
C VAL A 81 8.29 8.22 -3.24
N MET A 82 8.50 6.93 -3.01
CA MET A 82 9.76 6.40 -2.47
C MET A 82 11.00 6.80 -3.29
N LEU A 83 10.87 6.97 -4.61
CA LEU A 83 11.97 7.38 -5.48
C LEU A 83 12.28 8.89 -5.42
N SER A 84 11.40 9.70 -4.84
CA SER A 84 11.56 11.16 -4.81
C SER A 84 12.92 11.61 -4.26
N PRO A 85 13.44 11.10 -3.13
CA PRO A 85 14.74 11.49 -2.63
C PRO A 85 15.90 11.17 -3.58
N LEU A 86 15.79 10.09 -4.34
CA LEU A 86 16.79 9.72 -5.35
C LEU A 86 16.71 10.65 -6.58
N LEU A 87 15.50 10.84 -7.12
CA LEU A 87 15.27 11.67 -8.31
C LEU A 87 15.69 13.11 -8.11
N PHE A 88 15.49 13.67 -6.92
CA PHE A 88 15.83 15.05 -6.57
C PHE A 88 17.16 15.18 -5.79
N ASN A 89 17.95 14.10 -5.70
CA ASN A 89 19.25 14.07 -5.00
C ASN A 89 19.20 14.61 -3.55
N ILE A 90 18.14 14.26 -2.81
CA ILE A 90 17.93 14.69 -1.42
C ILE A 90 18.63 13.71 -0.47
N LYS A 91 19.95 13.85 -0.29
CA LYS A 91 20.80 12.90 0.44
C LYS A 91 20.30 12.55 1.85
N HIS A 92 19.90 13.54 2.63
CA HIS A 92 19.42 13.29 4.01
C HIS A 92 18.13 12.44 4.06
N LYS A 93 17.30 12.50 3.02
CA LYS A 93 16.10 11.66 2.91
C LYS A 93 16.45 10.25 2.43
N GLN A 94 17.43 10.11 1.52
CA GLN A 94 17.97 8.79 1.13
C GLN A 94 18.54 8.05 2.34
N LEU A 95 19.33 8.73 3.18
CA LEU A 95 19.83 8.17 4.44
C LEU A 95 18.70 7.73 5.40
N LYS A 96 17.60 8.48 5.47
CA LYS A 96 16.42 8.05 6.23
C LYS A 96 15.82 6.76 5.68
N GLN A 97 15.71 6.63 4.36
CA GLN A 97 15.19 5.41 3.72
C GLN A 97 16.10 4.21 4.01
N THR A 98 17.42 4.37 3.92
CA THR A 98 18.39 3.33 4.31
C THR A 98 18.14 2.87 5.75
N LYS A 99 17.96 3.81 6.67
CA LYS A 99 17.71 3.50 8.07
C LYS A 99 16.39 2.76 8.31
N ILE A 100 15.36 3.05 7.51
CA ILE A 100 14.09 2.30 7.53
C ILE A 100 14.32 0.85 7.10
N LEU A 101 15.08 0.62 6.02
CA LEU A 101 15.41 -0.72 5.54
C LEU A 101 16.24 -1.51 6.57
N GLU A 102 17.21 -0.89 7.21
CA GLU A 102 17.97 -1.50 8.31
C GLU A 102 17.07 -1.92 9.48
N ASN A 103 16.09 -1.09 9.81
CA ASN A 103 15.11 -1.43 10.85
C ASN A 103 14.19 -2.57 10.42
N CYS A 104 13.73 -2.59 9.16
CA CYS A 104 12.96 -3.71 8.63
C CYS A 104 13.76 -5.03 8.69
N SER A 105 15.05 -5.01 8.34
CA SER A 105 15.93 -6.19 8.47
C SER A 105 15.95 -6.70 9.91
N LYS A 106 16.15 -5.83 10.89
CA LYS A 106 16.14 -6.21 12.30
C LYS A 106 14.81 -6.79 12.78
N LEU A 107 13.69 -6.31 12.25
CA LEU A 107 12.37 -6.86 12.56
C LEU A 107 12.19 -8.25 11.94
N ILE A 108 12.72 -8.47 10.73
CA ILE A 108 12.72 -9.78 10.07
C ILE A 108 13.55 -10.77 10.88
N ASP A 109 14.76 -10.39 11.28
CA ASP A 109 15.67 -11.22 12.07
C ASP A 109 15.07 -11.64 13.43
N LYS A 110 14.25 -10.77 14.02
CA LYS A 110 13.51 -11.05 15.27
C LYS A 110 12.23 -11.86 15.06
N GLY A 111 11.78 -12.02 13.82
CA GLY A 111 10.50 -12.66 13.50
C GLY A 111 9.27 -11.76 13.67
N ASP A 112 9.46 -10.47 14.01
CA ASP A 112 8.38 -9.49 14.17
C ASP A 112 7.80 -9.01 12.83
N LEU A 113 8.57 -9.13 11.75
CA LEU A 113 8.15 -8.85 10.38
C LEU A 113 8.33 -10.08 9.51
N ARG A 114 7.25 -10.54 8.88
CA ARG A 114 7.25 -11.68 7.96
C ARG A 114 6.94 -11.22 6.55
N ILE A 115 7.74 -11.67 5.59
CA ILE A 115 7.53 -11.42 4.17
C ILE A 115 7.13 -12.74 3.52
N HIS A 116 5.96 -12.75 2.89
CA HIS A 116 5.53 -13.92 2.11
C HIS A 116 6.31 -13.96 0.79
N ILE A 117 6.98 -15.08 0.54
CA ILE A 117 7.69 -15.36 -0.71
C ILE A 117 6.79 -16.25 -1.58
N ASP A 118 6.30 -15.70 -2.68
CA ASP A 118 5.44 -16.41 -3.63
C ASP A 118 6.23 -17.34 -4.56
N ALA A 119 7.46 -16.97 -4.88
CA ALA A 119 8.39 -17.81 -5.63
C ALA A 119 9.84 -17.37 -5.38
N SER A 120 10.76 -18.35 -5.41
CA SER A 120 12.20 -18.12 -5.53
C SER A 120 12.70 -18.82 -6.78
N MET A 121 13.58 -18.16 -7.54
CA MET A 121 14.13 -18.72 -8.78
C MET A 121 15.51 -18.14 -9.08
N PRO A 122 16.37 -18.89 -9.79
CA PRO A 122 17.67 -18.41 -10.25
C PRO A 122 17.55 -17.13 -11.10
N LEU A 123 18.60 -16.30 -11.10
CA LEU A 123 18.63 -15.02 -11.80
C LEU A 123 18.35 -15.13 -13.31
N GLU A 124 18.77 -16.21 -13.95
CA GLU A 124 18.54 -16.47 -15.37
C GLU A 124 17.04 -16.57 -15.74
N TYR A 125 16.17 -16.79 -14.75
CA TYR A 125 14.71 -16.82 -14.94
C TYR A 125 14.02 -15.47 -14.70
N VAL A 126 14.78 -14.37 -14.66
CA VAL A 126 14.22 -13.01 -14.43
C VAL A 126 13.06 -12.66 -15.37
N ALA A 127 13.15 -13.07 -16.65
CA ALA A 127 12.06 -12.84 -17.61
C ALA A 127 10.75 -13.53 -17.15
N LYS A 128 10.83 -14.77 -16.68
CA LYS A 128 9.67 -15.50 -16.14
C LYS A 128 9.11 -14.85 -14.86
N ALA A 129 9.98 -14.29 -14.02
CA ALA A 129 9.56 -13.54 -12.84
C ALA A 129 8.74 -12.29 -13.24
N HIS A 130 9.21 -11.52 -14.23
CA HIS A 130 8.48 -10.38 -14.77
C HIS A 130 7.14 -10.77 -15.40
N GLU A 131 7.11 -11.82 -16.23
CA GLU A 131 5.86 -12.35 -16.81
C GLU A 131 4.85 -12.74 -15.71
N LYS A 132 5.30 -13.38 -14.63
CA LYS A 132 4.44 -13.76 -13.52
C LYS A 132 3.83 -12.52 -12.84
N ILE A 133 4.63 -11.48 -12.61
CA ILE A 133 4.15 -10.21 -12.05
C ILE A 133 3.14 -9.54 -12.99
N GLN A 134 3.42 -9.49 -14.29
CA GLN A 134 2.52 -8.89 -15.28
C GLN A 134 1.17 -9.61 -15.40
N LYS A 135 1.15 -10.93 -15.29
CA LYS A 135 -0.09 -11.72 -15.25
C LYS A 135 -0.95 -11.43 -14.01
N GLY A 136 -0.38 -10.79 -12.99
CA GLY A 136 -1.04 -10.54 -11.72
C GLY A 136 -1.19 -11.78 -10.85
N ASN A 137 -1.97 -11.64 -9.77
CA ASN A 137 -2.22 -12.70 -8.80
C ASN A 137 -0.98 -13.18 -8.02
N THR A 138 0.13 -12.44 -8.05
CA THR A 138 1.29 -12.68 -7.20
C THR A 138 0.93 -12.36 -5.75
N MET A 139 1.15 -13.32 -4.85
CA MET A 139 0.90 -13.14 -3.43
C MET A 139 2.21 -13.03 -2.68
N GLY A 140 2.63 -11.80 -2.38
CA GLY A 140 3.91 -11.52 -1.73
C GLY A 140 5.01 -11.13 -2.73
N LYS A 141 6.22 -11.63 -2.53
CA LYS A 141 7.42 -11.28 -3.30
C LYS A 141 7.94 -12.44 -4.14
N ILE A 142 8.53 -12.11 -5.27
CA ILE A 142 9.34 -13.06 -6.05
C ILE A 142 10.81 -12.71 -5.80
N VAL A 143 11.58 -13.72 -5.41
CA VAL A 143 13.01 -13.58 -5.12
C VAL A 143 13.82 -14.17 -6.27
N LEU A 144 14.85 -13.47 -6.69
CA LEU A 144 15.87 -13.97 -7.62
C LEU A 144 17.13 -14.31 -6.82
N GLU A 145 17.60 -15.56 -6.95
CA GLU A 145 18.79 -16.02 -6.29
C GLU A 145 20.01 -15.73 -7.19
N ILE A 146 20.98 -15.03 -6.62
CA ILE A 146 22.26 -14.70 -7.26
C ILE A 146 23.30 -15.62 -6.62
N LYS A 147 23.88 -16.51 -7.42
CA LYS A 147 25.00 -17.37 -7.00
C LYS A 147 26.33 -16.71 -7.26
#